data_6146f8deb0ef4d94b71b6c24ab161744
#
_entry.id   6146f8deb0ef4d94b71b6c24ab161744
#
_cell.length_a   1.000
_cell.length_b   1.000
_cell.length_c   1.000
_cell.angle_alpha   90.00
_cell.angle_beta   90.00
_cell.angle_gamma   90.00
#
_symmetry.space_group_name_H-M   'P 1'
#
loop_
_entity.id
_entity.type
_entity.pdbx_description
1 polymer ?
#
loop_
_entity_poly.entity_id
_entity_poly.type
_entity_poly.pdbx_seq_one_letter_code
_entity_poly.pdbx_strand_id
1 'polypeptide(L)'
;MKKYNWVLLLWLLVVAPESAQAHGYIVRAIPEDRAVLERSPTRLQYWFSEALEPEFSTINVRDQNGEVIVSGGVAEDNNTLMSVRMPNDLPEGAYIVELRPAFASDGHVIAESRVFFVGDEVGGVAGQAAEDSAVPLEVAWKAVTMTATMVLF
;
A
#
# COMPACT_ATOMS: atom_id res chain seq x y z
N MET A 1 -34.59 41.52 -11.66
CA MET A 1 -33.23 40.93 -11.64
C MET A 1 -33.21 39.52 -11.04
N LYS A 2 -34.11 38.60 -11.42
CA LYS A 2 -34.17 37.20 -10.88
C LYS A 2 -34.07 36.11 -11.96
N LYS A 3 -33.78 36.44 -13.23
CA LYS A 3 -33.93 35.51 -14.35
C LYS A 3 -32.66 34.71 -14.73
N TYR A 4 -31.51 34.99 -14.12
CA TYR A 4 -30.24 34.36 -14.53
C TYR A 4 -29.57 33.46 -13.45
N ASN A 5 -30.16 33.39 -12.25
CA ASN A 5 -29.58 32.54 -11.17
C ASN A 5 -29.59 31.06 -11.50
N TRP A 6 -30.53 30.59 -12.31
CA TRP A 6 -30.58 29.18 -12.72
C TRP A 6 -29.49 28.82 -13.76
N VAL A 7 -29.07 29.78 -14.59
CA VAL A 7 -27.97 29.57 -15.56
C VAL A 7 -26.63 29.45 -14.81
N LEU A 8 -26.43 30.27 -13.75
CA LEU A 8 -25.28 30.17 -12.87
C LEU A 8 -25.25 28.85 -12.10
N LEU A 9 -26.42 28.36 -11.66
CA LEU A 9 -26.53 27.04 -11.00
C LEU A 9 -26.24 25.90 -11.96
N LEU A 10 -26.70 26.00 -13.22
CA LEU A 10 -26.40 25.02 -14.26
C LEU A 10 -24.90 25.02 -14.63
N TRP A 11 -24.27 26.18 -14.64
CA TRP A 11 -22.85 26.32 -14.92
C TRP A 11 -21.98 25.75 -13.79
N LEU A 12 -22.41 25.89 -12.54
CA LEU A 12 -21.76 25.29 -11.37
C LEU A 12 -21.83 23.76 -11.38
N LEU A 13 -22.87 23.19 -11.98
CA LEU A 13 -23.06 21.73 -12.12
C LEU A 13 -22.20 21.11 -13.23
N VAL A 14 -21.76 21.92 -14.21
CA VAL A 14 -20.92 21.46 -15.34
C VAL A 14 -19.44 21.49 -14.96
N VAL A 15 -19.03 22.24 -13.95
CA VAL A 15 -17.69 22.22 -13.36
C VAL A 15 -17.66 21.20 -12.23
N ALA A 16 -18.05 19.94 -12.52
CA ALA A 16 -17.74 18.86 -11.62
C ALA A 16 -16.21 18.73 -11.56
N PRO A 17 -15.57 18.80 -10.38
CA PRO A 17 -14.15 18.48 -10.30
C PRO A 17 -13.97 17.07 -10.83
N GLU A 18 -13.13 16.91 -11.83
CA GLU A 18 -12.67 15.56 -12.21
C GLU A 18 -12.16 14.93 -10.93
N SER A 19 -12.69 13.77 -10.61
CA SER A 19 -12.24 13.00 -9.45
C SER A 19 -10.74 12.82 -9.60
N ALA A 20 -9.97 13.53 -8.77
CA ALA A 20 -8.55 13.32 -8.67
C ALA A 20 -8.35 11.84 -8.40
N GLN A 21 -7.82 11.12 -9.37
CA GLN A 21 -7.44 9.71 -9.22
C GLN A 21 -6.38 9.69 -8.13
N ALA A 22 -6.80 9.27 -6.96
CA ALA A 22 -5.89 9.18 -5.84
C ALA A 22 -4.99 7.97 -6.05
N HIS A 23 -3.73 8.23 -6.22
CA HIS A 23 -2.57 7.35 -6.07
C HIS A 23 -2.68 5.95 -6.70
N GLY A 24 -1.67 5.60 -7.47
CA GLY A 24 -1.50 4.26 -7.98
C GLY A 24 -1.47 3.22 -6.86
N TYR A 25 -1.93 2.02 -7.14
CA TYR A 25 -2.01 0.91 -6.19
C TYR A 25 -1.51 -0.39 -6.80
N ILE A 26 -1.21 -1.37 -5.96
CA ILE A 26 -0.82 -2.72 -6.41
C ILE A 26 -2.06 -3.46 -6.94
N VAL A 27 -2.02 -3.80 -8.23
CA VAL A 27 -3.07 -4.57 -8.92
C VAL A 27 -2.88 -6.07 -8.71
N ARG A 28 -1.62 -6.50 -8.64
CA ARG A 28 -1.24 -7.90 -8.49
C ARG A 28 0.11 -8.01 -7.79
N ALA A 29 0.25 -9.00 -6.93
CA ALA A 29 1.51 -9.36 -6.25
C ALA A 29 1.81 -10.85 -6.41
N ILE A 30 3.06 -11.20 -6.57
CA ILE A 30 3.57 -12.57 -6.55
C ILE A 30 4.89 -12.55 -5.76
N PRO A 31 4.94 -13.23 -4.60
CA PRO A 31 3.83 -13.88 -3.91
C PRO A 31 2.80 -12.86 -3.40
N GLU A 32 1.61 -13.32 -3.07
CA GLU A 32 0.60 -12.50 -2.40
C GLU A 32 1.07 -12.12 -1.00
N ASP A 33 0.48 -11.06 -0.44
CA ASP A 33 0.78 -10.66 0.92
C ASP A 33 0.45 -11.79 1.92
N ARG A 34 1.39 -12.04 2.84
CA ARG A 34 1.33 -13.14 3.83
C ARG A 34 1.30 -14.56 3.25
N ALA A 35 1.73 -14.72 2.00
CA ALA A 35 1.85 -16.05 1.41
C ALA A 35 2.88 -16.89 2.18
N VAL A 36 2.54 -18.15 2.43
CA VAL A 36 3.43 -19.17 2.97
C VAL A 36 3.90 -20.05 1.81
N LEU A 37 5.19 -20.11 1.58
CA LEU A 37 5.81 -20.79 0.46
C LEU A 37 6.63 -21.97 0.97
N GLU A 38 6.45 -23.14 0.39
CA GLU A 38 7.26 -24.34 0.73
C GLU A 38 8.75 -24.18 0.36
N ARG A 39 9.05 -23.27 -0.55
CA ARG A 39 10.42 -23.01 -1.05
C ARG A 39 10.61 -21.52 -1.35
N SER A 40 11.89 -21.14 -1.38
CA SER A 40 12.31 -19.82 -1.83
C SER A 40 11.70 -19.48 -3.19
N PRO A 41 11.01 -18.33 -3.35
CA PRO A 41 10.54 -17.87 -4.64
C PRO A 41 11.74 -17.43 -5.49
N THR A 42 11.70 -17.69 -6.79
CA THR A 42 12.77 -17.27 -7.71
C THR A 42 12.76 -15.77 -7.98
N ARG A 43 11.58 -15.14 -7.85
CA ARG A 43 11.37 -13.72 -8.11
C ARG A 43 10.15 -13.21 -7.35
N LEU A 44 10.21 -11.98 -6.91
CA LEU A 44 9.03 -11.22 -6.45
C LEU A 44 8.61 -10.27 -7.55
N GLN A 45 7.29 -10.06 -7.71
CA GLN A 45 6.71 -9.23 -8.75
C GLN A 45 5.47 -8.50 -8.22
N TYR A 46 5.43 -7.17 -8.44
CA TYR A 46 4.34 -6.30 -8.01
C TYR A 46 3.93 -5.42 -9.18
N TRP A 47 2.69 -5.63 -9.67
CA TRP A 47 2.12 -4.83 -10.75
C TRP A 47 1.31 -3.69 -10.16
N PHE A 48 1.52 -2.50 -10.69
CA PHE A 48 0.85 -1.29 -10.27
C PHE A 48 -0.17 -0.84 -11.32
N SER A 49 -1.16 -0.07 -10.87
CA SER A 49 -2.22 0.47 -11.74
C SER A 49 -1.73 1.56 -12.69
N GLU A 50 -0.55 2.14 -12.40
CA GLU A 50 0.03 3.24 -13.15
C GLU A 50 1.52 3.00 -13.42
N ALA A 51 2.06 3.75 -14.39
CA ALA A 51 3.49 3.73 -14.71
C ALA A 51 4.33 4.29 -13.55
N LEU A 52 5.49 3.70 -13.35
CA LEU A 52 6.45 4.05 -12.32
C LEU A 52 7.67 4.73 -12.91
N GLU A 53 8.29 5.61 -12.12
CA GLU A 53 9.59 6.22 -12.41
C GLU A 53 10.71 5.27 -11.95
N PRO A 54 11.51 4.69 -12.88
CA PRO A 54 12.52 3.68 -12.52
C PRO A 54 13.59 4.19 -11.57
N GLU A 55 14.02 5.45 -11.72
CA GLU A 55 15.10 6.03 -10.92
C GLU A 55 14.71 6.29 -9.45
N PHE A 56 13.41 6.42 -9.19
CA PHE A 56 12.88 6.76 -7.86
C PHE A 56 12.11 5.61 -7.19
N SER A 57 11.89 4.52 -7.92
CA SER A 57 11.16 3.35 -7.43
C SER A 57 12.12 2.25 -6.98
N THR A 58 11.96 1.80 -5.72
CA THR A 58 12.83 0.78 -5.14
C THR A 58 12.04 -0.31 -4.44
N ILE A 59 12.55 -1.54 -4.51
CA ILE A 59 12.07 -2.69 -3.75
C ILE A 59 13.25 -3.29 -2.97
N ASN A 60 13.09 -3.43 -1.66
CA ASN A 60 14.06 -4.08 -0.78
C ASN A 60 13.41 -5.26 -0.08
N VAL A 61 14.14 -6.36 0.05
CA VAL A 61 13.70 -7.52 0.82
C VAL A 61 14.60 -7.66 2.03
N ARG A 62 13.96 -7.73 3.21
CA ARG A 62 14.65 -7.92 4.50
C ARG A 62 14.31 -9.27 5.10
N ASP A 63 15.28 -9.81 5.78
CA ASP A 63 15.09 -10.97 6.64
C ASP A 63 14.46 -10.60 8.01
N GLN A 64 14.22 -11.59 8.84
CA GLN A 64 13.69 -11.42 10.20
C GLN A 64 14.63 -10.63 11.15
N ASN A 65 15.91 -10.45 10.80
CA ASN A 65 16.86 -9.62 11.56
C ASN A 65 16.85 -8.17 11.10
N GLY A 66 16.10 -7.86 10.05
CA GLY A 66 16.01 -6.54 9.43
C GLY A 66 17.15 -6.26 8.44
N GLU A 67 17.96 -7.27 8.08
CA GLU A 67 19.02 -7.12 7.10
C GLU A 67 18.46 -7.17 5.67
N VAL A 68 18.90 -6.24 4.81
CA VAL A 68 18.53 -6.25 3.39
C VAL A 68 19.29 -7.35 2.67
N ILE A 69 18.56 -8.37 2.22
CA ILE A 69 19.14 -9.53 1.52
C ILE A 69 19.21 -9.34 0.01
N VAL A 70 18.29 -8.54 -0.55
CA VAL A 70 18.28 -8.24 -1.99
C VAL A 70 17.49 -6.96 -2.25
N SER A 71 17.86 -6.24 -3.32
CA SER A 71 17.16 -5.04 -3.81
C SER A 71 16.87 -5.17 -5.30
N GLY A 72 15.83 -4.46 -5.75
CA GLY A 72 15.41 -4.38 -7.13
C GLY A 72 14.67 -3.08 -7.41
N GLY A 73 13.99 -3.03 -8.55
CA GLY A 73 13.28 -1.84 -8.98
C GLY A 73 12.25 -2.13 -10.06
N VAL A 74 11.99 -1.15 -10.92
CA VAL A 74 11.09 -1.27 -12.07
C VAL A 74 11.73 -2.16 -13.14
N ALA A 75 10.94 -3.05 -13.73
CA ALA A 75 11.40 -3.92 -14.80
C ALA A 75 11.67 -3.12 -16.09
N GLU A 76 12.76 -3.45 -16.79
CA GLU A 76 13.18 -2.72 -18.00
C GLU A 76 12.15 -2.75 -19.13
N ASP A 77 11.39 -3.83 -19.22
CA ASP A 77 10.39 -4.10 -20.25
C ASP A 77 8.95 -3.71 -19.85
N ASN A 78 8.74 -3.33 -18.61
CA ASN A 78 7.40 -3.00 -18.11
C ASN A 78 7.47 -1.98 -16.97
N ASN A 79 7.14 -0.73 -17.26
CA ASN A 79 7.16 0.37 -16.30
C ASN A 79 6.03 0.34 -15.24
N THR A 80 5.10 -0.60 -15.32
CA THR A 80 4.10 -0.82 -14.26
C THR A 80 4.48 -1.98 -13.34
N LEU A 81 5.64 -2.62 -13.54
CA LEU A 81 6.09 -3.79 -12.79
C LEU A 81 7.35 -3.46 -12.00
N MET A 82 7.29 -3.63 -10.69
CA MET A 82 8.49 -3.77 -9.87
C MET A 82 8.83 -5.24 -9.67
N SER A 83 10.11 -5.58 -9.81
CA SER A 83 10.55 -6.95 -9.60
C SER A 83 11.94 -7.04 -9.01
N VAL A 84 12.18 -8.14 -8.27
CA VAL A 84 13.48 -8.49 -7.74
C VAL A 84 13.69 -9.99 -7.85
N ARG A 85 14.88 -10.38 -8.28
CA ARG A 85 15.30 -11.81 -8.31
C ARG A 85 15.75 -12.20 -6.91
N MET A 86 15.18 -13.28 -6.40
CA MET A 86 15.50 -13.80 -5.07
C MET A 86 16.70 -14.75 -5.11
N PRO A 87 17.46 -14.87 -4.01
CA PRO A 87 18.40 -15.98 -3.82
C PRO A 87 17.69 -17.33 -3.87
N ASN A 88 18.36 -18.36 -4.39
CA ASN A 88 17.74 -19.67 -4.61
C ASN A 88 17.38 -20.41 -3.31
N ASP A 89 18.16 -20.18 -2.25
CA ASP A 89 18.06 -20.94 -1.00
C ASP A 89 17.90 -19.99 0.17
N LEU A 90 16.69 -19.40 0.30
CA LEU A 90 16.35 -18.62 1.49
C LEU A 90 16.11 -19.56 2.66
N PRO A 91 16.67 -19.27 3.85
CA PRO A 91 16.29 -19.95 5.08
C PRO A 91 14.79 -19.90 5.33
N GLU A 92 14.28 -20.85 6.09
CA GLU A 92 12.90 -20.76 6.60
C GLU A 92 12.76 -19.54 7.51
N GLY A 93 11.65 -18.80 7.31
CA GLY A 93 11.39 -17.61 8.10
C GLY A 93 10.50 -16.60 7.41
N ALA A 94 10.33 -15.45 8.08
CA ALA A 94 9.56 -14.31 7.58
C ALA A 94 10.45 -13.34 6.81
N TYR A 95 9.94 -12.84 5.70
CA TYR A 95 10.62 -11.87 4.84
C TYR A 95 9.73 -10.65 4.62
N ILE A 96 10.27 -9.47 4.88
CA ILE A 96 9.57 -8.20 4.69
C ILE A 96 10.02 -7.61 3.37
N VAL A 97 9.06 -7.25 2.54
CA VAL A 97 9.27 -6.56 1.27
C VAL A 97 8.87 -5.11 1.43
N GLU A 98 9.85 -4.23 1.38
CA GLU A 98 9.64 -2.78 1.40
C GLU A 98 9.55 -2.26 -0.04
N LEU A 99 8.41 -1.70 -0.39
CA LEU A 99 8.14 -1.12 -1.70
C LEU A 99 8.10 0.41 -1.58
N ARG A 100 8.79 1.08 -2.47
CA ARG A 100 8.73 2.54 -2.62
C ARG A 100 8.48 2.88 -4.10
N PRO A 101 7.26 2.67 -4.61
CA PRO A 101 6.91 3.10 -5.94
C PRO A 101 6.81 4.62 -6.01
N ALA A 102 7.39 5.20 -7.06
CA ALA A 102 7.22 6.58 -7.47
C ALA A 102 6.39 6.59 -8.75
N PHE A 103 5.23 7.25 -8.74
CA PHE A 103 4.32 7.25 -9.89
C PHE A 103 4.69 8.33 -10.90
N ALA A 104 4.78 7.94 -12.18
CA ALA A 104 5.18 8.84 -13.26
C ALA A 104 4.12 9.93 -13.56
N SER A 105 2.88 9.71 -13.17
CA SER A 105 1.77 10.63 -13.42
C SER A 105 1.87 11.94 -12.63
N ASP A 106 2.35 11.89 -11.39
CA ASP A 106 2.38 13.02 -10.46
C ASP A 106 3.67 13.12 -9.62
N GLY A 107 4.60 12.17 -9.79
CA GLY A 107 5.83 12.09 -9.00
C GLY A 107 5.62 11.67 -7.55
N HIS A 108 4.41 11.23 -7.18
CA HIS A 108 4.11 10.83 -5.82
C HIS A 108 4.81 9.52 -5.45
N VAL A 109 5.43 9.50 -4.28
CA VAL A 109 6.10 8.31 -3.73
C VAL A 109 5.33 7.80 -2.53
N ILE A 110 4.95 6.53 -2.56
CA ILE A 110 4.36 5.87 -1.40
C ILE A 110 5.35 4.87 -0.80
N ALA A 111 5.18 4.56 0.48
CA ALA A 111 5.90 3.48 1.16
C ALA A 111 4.90 2.41 1.55
N GLU A 112 5.16 1.18 1.11
CA GLU A 112 4.31 0.03 1.39
C GLU A 112 5.16 -1.16 1.81
N SER A 113 4.67 -1.94 2.76
CA SER A 113 5.34 -3.16 3.23
C SER A 113 4.44 -4.36 3.01
N ARG A 114 5.03 -5.46 2.55
CA ARG A 114 4.41 -6.78 2.39
C ARG A 114 5.26 -7.81 3.11
N VAL A 115 4.67 -8.94 3.43
CA VAL A 115 5.38 -10.05 4.07
C VAL A 115 5.09 -11.34 3.33
N PHE A 116 6.08 -12.23 3.26
CA PHE A 116 5.89 -13.62 2.87
C PHE A 116 6.74 -14.53 3.78
N PHE A 117 6.41 -15.78 3.81
CA PHE A 117 7.06 -16.78 4.63
C PHE A 117 7.62 -17.88 3.75
N VAL A 118 8.77 -18.43 4.14
CA VAL A 118 9.37 -19.64 3.53
C VAL A 118 9.42 -20.71 4.60
N GLY A 119 8.94 -21.91 4.28
CA GLY A 119 8.78 -23.00 5.24
C GLY A 119 7.46 -22.89 6.00
N ASP A 120 7.41 -23.47 7.19
CA ASP A 120 6.24 -23.44 8.05
C ASP A 120 6.00 -22.00 8.57
N GLU A 121 4.75 -21.63 8.80
CA GLU A 121 4.40 -20.33 9.40
C GLU A 121 5.19 -20.13 10.70
N VAL A 122 6.10 -19.16 10.68
CA VAL A 122 6.78 -18.74 11.91
C VAL A 122 5.74 -18.03 12.76
N GLY A 123 5.11 -18.77 13.66
CA GLY A 123 4.09 -18.25 14.54
C GLY A 123 4.61 -17.05 15.35
N GLY A 124 4.11 -15.88 15.08
CA GLY A 124 4.42 -14.67 15.84
C GLY A 124 4.21 -13.36 15.10
N VAL A 125 4.33 -13.29 13.78
CA VAL A 125 4.17 -12.02 13.05
C VAL A 125 2.74 -11.81 12.57
N ALA A 126 1.96 -12.87 12.39
CA ALA A 126 0.56 -12.77 11.98
C ALA A 126 -0.40 -12.32 13.11
N GLY A 127 0.02 -12.42 14.38
CA GLY A 127 -0.83 -12.13 15.54
C GLY A 127 -0.79 -10.67 16.03
N GLN A 128 0.26 -9.92 15.75
CA GLN A 128 0.40 -8.58 16.35
C GLN A 128 -0.18 -7.43 15.55
N ALA A 129 -0.45 -7.60 14.27
CA ALA A 129 -1.08 -6.55 13.47
C ALA A 129 -2.61 -6.48 13.63
N ALA A 130 -3.24 -7.47 14.26
CA ALA A 130 -4.68 -7.53 14.43
C ALA A 130 -5.19 -7.05 15.80
N GLU A 131 -4.30 -6.83 16.78
CA GLU A 131 -4.73 -6.46 18.15
C GLU A 131 -4.63 -4.96 18.45
N ASP A 132 -4.07 -4.14 17.55
CA ASP A 132 -4.04 -2.68 17.74
C ASP A 132 -5.18 -1.93 16.99
N SER A 133 -6.24 -2.64 16.65
CA SER A 133 -7.51 -2.00 16.33
C SER A 133 -8.09 -1.45 17.62
N ALA A 134 -8.10 -0.12 17.72
CA ALA A 134 -8.66 0.68 18.80
C ALA A 134 -9.82 -0.03 19.50
N VAL A 135 -9.67 -0.27 20.79
CA VAL A 135 -10.66 -0.93 21.62
C VAL A 135 -12.01 -0.25 21.37
N PRO A 136 -13.04 -0.94 20.89
CA PRO A 136 -14.33 -0.33 20.50
C PRO A 136 -14.96 0.53 21.61
N LEU A 137 -14.57 0.27 22.88
CA LEU A 137 -15.04 0.99 24.06
C LEU A 137 -14.46 2.40 24.19
N GLU A 138 -13.20 2.64 23.79
CA GLU A 138 -12.60 3.98 23.85
C GLU A 138 -13.11 4.90 22.76
N VAL A 139 -13.37 4.37 21.57
CA VAL A 139 -13.96 5.15 20.48
C VAL A 139 -15.41 5.52 20.79
N ALA A 140 -16.18 4.59 21.36
CA ALA A 140 -17.55 4.83 21.80
C ALA A 140 -17.62 5.87 22.92
N TRP A 141 -16.71 5.83 23.90
CA TRP A 141 -16.65 6.80 25.00
C TRP A 141 -16.29 8.20 24.51
N LYS A 142 -15.31 8.33 23.61
CA LYS A 142 -14.92 9.63 23.02
C LYS A 142 -16.04 10.24 22.17
N ALA A 143 -16.79 9.42 21.45
CA ALA A 143 -17.95 9.90 20.68
C ALA A 143 -19.06 10.41 21.57
N VAL A 144 -19.35 9.73 22.70
CA VAL A 144 -20.36 10.15 23.67
C VAL A 144 -19.97 11.45 24.39
N THR A 145 -18.70 11.63 24.74
CA THR A 145 -18.24 12.86 25.40
C THR A 145 -18.21 14.06 24.44
N MET A 146 -17.89 13.87 23.14
CA MET A 146 -17.97 14.96 22.15
C MET A 146 -19.40 15.42 21.86
N THR A 147 -20.36 14.49 21.79
CA THR A 147 -21.77 14.87 21.59
C THR A 147 -22.38 15.56 22.81
N ALA A 148 -21.99 15.16 24.01
CA ALA A 148 -22.47 15.82 25.25
C ALA A 148 -21.96 17.26 25.41
N THR A 149 -20.76 17.57 24.92
CA THR A 149 -20.21 18.95 24.95
C THR A 149 -20.84 19.86 23.90
N MET A 150 -21.36 19.32 22.79
CA MET A 150 -21.99 20.12 21.73
C MET A 150 -23.45 20.51 22.02
N VAL A 151 -24.09 19.89 22.99
CA VAL A 151 -25.50 20.19 23.38
C VAL A 151 -25.58 21.22 24.51
N LEU A 152 -24.44 21.64 25.11
CA LEU A 152 -24.39 22.57 26.25
C LEU A 152 -23.89 24.00 25.88
N PHE A 153 -23.79 24.31 24.55
CA PHE A 153 -23.51 25.69 24.07
C PHE A 153 -24.55 26.10 23.02
#